data_3b2a43803578803f3b560a4a8abf00d6
#
_entry.id   3b2a43803578803f3b560a4a8abf00d6
#
_cell.length_a   1.000
_cell.length_b   1.000
_cell.length_c   1.000
_cell.angle_alpha   90.00
_cell.angle_beta   90.00
_cell.angle_gamma   90.00
#
_symmetry.space_group_name_H-M   'P 1'
#
loop_
_entity.id
_entity.type
_entity.pdbx_description
1 polymer ?
#
loop_
_entity_poly.entity_id
_entity_poly.type
_entity_poly.pdbx_seq_one_letter_code
_entity_poly.pdbx_strand_id
1 'polypeptide(L)'
;MTIEELLIYGKSLIHKDHAKMLLAELLEVNSLELLTMLDKKISTDIVDKYKSMVKAVKDNKPVQYVLGNVNFYGNTFYVNENVLIPRFETEELVETVIEYSKKLGNNLDIVDLGTGTGVIGITLDKKLSTNTVDIIDISKAALEVAKINKEKNNSKVILIENDFLEGISKKYDIIVSNPPYIKTDEEIEEIVKNNEPHLALYAGDDGLDCYRKILKNISNNMKGKCLIAFEIGYDQANDLDKLTNEYLKDVKTIVKKDLQGRDRIFLILKNLQ
;
A
#
# COMPACT_ATOMS: atom_id res chain seq x y z
N MET A 1 25.53 20.46 -18.25
CA MET A 1 24.17 20.57 -18.81
C MET A 1 23.35 21.46 -17.91
N THR A 2 22.36 22.18 -18.47
CA THR A 2 21.33 22.88 -17.68
C THR A 2 20.20 21.93 -17.26
N ILE A 3 19.35 22.38 -16.34
CA ILE A 3 18.15 21.64 -15.92
C ILE A 3 17.23 21.42 -17.13
N GLU A 4 17.07 22.43 -18.00
CA GLU A 4 16.25 22.32 -19.22
C GLU A 4 16.79 21.24 -20.17
N GLU A 5 18.10 21.25 -20.44
CA GLU A 5 18.74 20.23 -21.29
C GLU A 5 18.56 18.81 -20.73
N LEU A 6 18.64 18.64 -19.39
CA LEU A 6 18.39 17.34 -18.74
C LEU A 6 16.92 16.91 -18.85
N LEU A 7 16.00 17.84 -18.68
CA LEU A 7 14.57 17.53 -18.85
C LEU A 7 14.24 17.15 -20.29
N ILE A 8 14.83 17.83 -21.28
CA ILE A 8 14.67 17.48 -22.70
C ILE A 8 15.23 16.07 -22.96
N TYR A 9 16.42 15.77 -22.43
CA TYR A 9 17.01 14.44 -22.54
C TYR A 9 16.10 13.37 -21.90
N GLY A 10 15.64 13.56 -20.66
CA GLY A 10 14.78 12.61 -19.98
C GLY A 10 13.45 12.39 -20.70
N LYS A 11 12.77 13.46 -21.12
CA LYS A 11 11.49 13.41 -21.86
C LYS A 11 11.60 12.74 -23.22
N SER A 12 12.78 12.69 -23.82
CA SER A 12 13.00 11.99 -25.09
C SER A 12 13.06 10.46 -24.93
N LEU A 13 13.24 9.95 -23.69
CA LEU A 13 13.48 8.54 -23.42
C LEU A 13 12.40 7.88 -22.56
N ILE A 14 11.76 8.66 -21.65
CA ILE A 14 10.74 8.18 -20.70
C ILE A 14 9.58 9.18 -20.61
N HIS A 15 8.50 8.79 -19.91
CA HIS A 15 7.35 9.67 -19.73
C HIS A 15 7.77 10.99 -19.06
N LYS A 16 7.21 12.10 -19.55
CA LYS A 16 7.57 13.48 -19.12
C LYS A 16 7.49 13.71 -17.60
N ASP A 17 6.52 13.09 -16.94
CA ASP A 17 6.33 13.27 -15.49
C ASP A 17 7.37 12.47 -14.70
N HIS A 18 7.73 11.27 -15.17
CA HIS A 18 8.84 10.50 -14.59
C HIS A 18 10.17 11.27 -14.72
N ALA A 19 10.44 11.84 -15.90
CA ALA A 19 11.65 12.65 -16.11
C ALA A 19 11.73 13.83 -15.13
N LYS A 20 10.61 14.51 -14.87
CA LYS A 20 10.55 15.61 -13.89
C LYS A 20 10.74 15.10 -12.46
N MET A 21 10.05 14.02 -12.08
CA MET A 21 10.14 13.43 -10.73
C MET A 21 11.59 13.05 -10.39
N LEU A 22 12.28 12.35 -11.30
CA LEU A 22 13.66 11.94 -11.12
C LEU A 22 14.60 13.14 -10.91
N LEU A 23 14.44 14.20 -11.69
CA LEU A 23 15.30 15.37 -11.59
C LEU A 23 15.00 16.22 -10.35
N ALA A 24 13.72 16.36 -9.99
CA ALA A 24 13.28 17.09 -8.81
C ALA A 24 13.81 16.43 -7.54
N GLU A 25 13.72 15.10 -7.45
CA GLU A 25 14.26 14.33 -6.31
C GLU A 25 15.78 14.49 -6.20
N LEU A 26 16.51 14.35 -7.30
CA LEU A 26 17.98 14.52 -7.28
C LEU A 26 18.45 15.92 -6.85
N LEU A 27 17.63 16.92 -7.10
CA LEU A 27 17.91 18.31 -6.75
C LEU A 27 17.28 18.73 -5.41
N GLU A 28 16.54 17.82 -4.77
CA GLU A 28 15.81 18.06 -3.50
C GLU A 28 14.88 19.28 -3.59
N VAL A 29 14.18 19.44 -4.73
CA VAL A 29 13.24 20.53 -5.00
C VAL A 29 11.87 19.98 -5.41
N ASN A 30 10.82 20.77 -5.25
CA ASN A 30 9.52 20.40 -5.79
C ASN A 30 9.41 20.70 -7.31
N SER A 31 8.38 20.15 -7.96
CA SER A 31 8.19 20.30 -9.41
C SER A 31 7.98 21.75 -9.88
N LEU A 32 7.49 22.64 -9.03
CA LEU A 32 7.31 24.06 -9.36
C LEU A 32 8.65 24.81 -9.27
N GLU A 33 9.41 24.57 -8.21
CA GLU A 33 10.76 25.12 -8.03
C GLU A 33 11.67 24.69 -9.17
N LEU A 34 11.60 23.42 -9.62
CA LEU A 34 12.36 22.93 -10.76
C LEU A 34 12.15 23.78 -12.01
N LEU A 35 10.90 24.22 -12.27
CA LEU A 35 10.57 25.06 -13.44
C LEU A 35 11.10 26.49 -13.36
N THR A 36 11.42 26.98 -12.15
CA THR A 36 12.03 28.33 -11.98
C THR A 36 13.55 28.33 -12.14
N MET A 37 14.17 27.16 -12.31
CA MET A 37 15.62 26.99 -12.32
C MET A 37 16.16 26.41 -13.64
N LEU A 38 15.40 26.49 -14.72
CA LEU A 38 15.70 25.78 -15.98
C LEU A 38 17.08 26.09 -16.55
N ASP A 39 17.55 27.34 -16.45
CA ASP A 39 18.86 27.78 -16.97
C ASP A 39 20.05 27.42 -16.04
N LYS A 40 19.77 26.88 -14.85
CA LYS A 40 20.82 26.54 -13.88
C LYS A 40 21.66 25.38 -14.39
N LYS A 41 22.98 25.56 -14.35
CA LYS A 41 23.97 24.52 -14.67
C LYS A 41 24.08 23.51 -13.52
N ILE A 42 24.11 22.24 -13.87
CA ILE A 42 24.17 21.10 -12.95
C ILE A 42 25.55 20.46 -13.01
N SER A 43 26.04 19.98 -11.86
CA SER A 43 27.31 19.26 -11.76
C SER A 43 27.28 17.95 -12.56
N THR A 44 28.43 17.51 -13.02
CA THR A 44 28.57 16.27 -13.80
C THR A 44 28.04 15.07 -13.05
N ASP A 45 28.28 14.97 -11.74
CA ASP A 45 27.82 13.86 -10.91
C ASP A 45 26.30 13.73 -10.88
N ILE A 46 25.56 14.85 -10.78
CA ILE A 46 24.09 14.85 -10.85
C ILE A 46 23.61 14.49 -12.24
N VAL A 47 24.28 15.00 -13.28
CA VAL A 47 23.98 14.66 -14.69
C VAL A 47 24.08 13.15 -14.89
N ASP A 48 25.16 12.53 -14.43
CA ASP A 48 25.41 11.10 -14.61
C ASP A 48 24.42 10.25 -13.79
N LYS A 49 24.12 10.64 -12.56
CA LYS A 49 23.07 10.01 -11.76
C LYS A 49 21.71 10.08 -12.45
N TYR A 50 21.31 11.27 -12.91
CA TYR A 50 20.05 11.44 -13.62
C TYR A 50 19.94 10.55 -14.85
N LYS A 51 20.99 10.51 -15.70
CA LYS A 51 21.03 9.65 -16.88
C LYS A 51 20.92 8.18 -16.53
N SER A 52 21.58 7.75 -15.46
CA SER A 52 21.46 6.38 -14.94
C SER A 52 20.04 6.04 -14.51
N MET A 53 19.36 6.95 -13.76
CA MET A 53 17.98 6.79 -13.35
C MET A 53 17.02 6.75 -14.53
N VAL A 54 17.18 7.65 -15.51
CA VAL A 54 16.39 7.66 -16.76
C VAL A 54 16.58 6.35 -17.51
N LYS A 55 17.81 5.84 -17.58
CA LYS A 55 18.09 4.55 -18.21
C LYS A 55 17.36 3.41 -17.51
N ALA A 56 17.40 3.36 -16.19
CA ALA A 56 16.71 2.31 -15.41
C ALA A 56 15.20 2.29 -15.67
N VAL A 57 14.54 3.48 -15.72
CA VAL A 57 13.12 3.58 -16.06
C VAL A 57 12.85 3.19 -17.51
N LYS A 58 13.71 3.60 -18.46
CA LYS A 58 13.63 3.17 -19.85
C LYS A 58 13.74 1.65 -20.00
N ASP A 59 14.58 1.02 -19.18
CA ASP A 59 14.77 -0.43 -19.11
C ASP A 59 13.67 -1.12 -18.27
N ASN A 60 12.51 -0.48 -18.14
CA ASN A 60 11.28 -1.01 -17.55
C ASN A 60 11.30 -1.16 -16.02
N LYS A 61 12.20 -0.49 -15.28
CA LYS A 61 12.12 -0.42 -13.81
C LYS A 61 11.09 0.62 -13.37
N PRO A 62 10.16 0.33 -12.43
CA PRO A 62 9.22 1.31 -11.91
C PRO A 62 9.94 2.56 -11.37
N VAL A 63 9.42 3.73 -11.70
CA VAL A 63 10.05 5.00 -11.29
C VAL A 63 10.14 5.12 -9.77
N GLN A 64 9.16 4.60 -9.02
CA GLN A 64 9.16 4.58 -7.56
C GLN A 64 10.34 3.76 -6.98
N TYR A 65 10.67 2.62 -7.59
CA TYR A 65 11.83 1.82 -7.17
C TYR A 65 13.16 2.51 -7.55
N VAL A 66 13.18 3.28 -8.64
CA VAL A 66 14.37 4.07 -9.00
C VAL A 66 14.57 5.24 -8.03
N LEU A 67 13.47 5.88 -7.60
CA LEU A 67 13.47 6.93 -6.57
C LEU A 67 13.73 6.38 -5.16
N GLY A 68 13.35 5.13 -4.91
CA GLY A 68 13.37 4.51 -3.58
C GLY A 68 12.31 5.06 -2.64
N ASN A 69 11.32 5.80 -3.14
CA ASN A 69 10.25 6.35 -2.31
C ASN A 69 8.95 6.56 -3.06
N VAL A 70 7.86 6.69 -2.28
CA VAL A 70 6.52 7.03 -2.74
C VAL A 70 5.84 7.90 -1.68
N ASN A 71 4.99 8.83 -2.13
CA ASN A 71 4.10 9.56 -1.23
C ASN A 71 2.82 8.77 -1.03
N PHE A 72 2.38 8.61 0.22
CA PHE A 72 1.12 7.98 0.59
C PHE A 72 0.52 8.74 1.77
N TYR A 73 -0.73 9.16 1.62
CA TYR A 73 -1.51 9.89 2.62
C TYR A 73 -0.74 11.07 3.26
N GLY A 74 0.03 11.80 2.44
CA GLY A 74 0.83 12.96 2.85
C GLY A 74 2.12 12.65 3.59
N ASN A 75 2.56 11.39 3.61
CA ASN A 75 3.85 10.97 4.17
C ASN A 75 4.70 10.30 3.09
N THR A 76 6.02 10.33 3.26
CA THR A 76 6.96 9.65 2.35
C THR A 76 7.34 8.28 2.91
N PHE A 77 7.20 7.26 2.07
CA PHE A 77 7.55 5.87 2.39
C PHE A 77 8.67 5.38 1.47
N TYR A 78 9.63 4.66 2.03
CA TYR A 78 10.63 3.93 1.28
C TYR A 78 9.99 2.72 0.60
N VAL A 79 10.41 2.45 -0.63
CA VAL A 79 9.99 1.29 -1.42
C VAL A 79 11.17 0.68 -2.18
N ASN A 80 11.14 -0.62 -2.38
CA ASN A 80 12.05 -1.38 -3.23
C ASN A 80 11.32 -2.61 -3.79
N GLU A 81 12.03 -3.45 -4.55
CA GLU A 81 11.51 -4.65 -5.21
C GLU A 81 10.95 -5.74 -4.26
N ASN A 82 11.07 -5.58 -2.96
CA ASN A 82 10.54 -6.54 -1.98
C ASN A 82 9.11 -6.25 -1.54
N VAL A 83 8.52 -5.16 -1.99
CA VAL A 83 7.17 -4.72 -1.59
C VAL A 83 6.35 -4.22 -2.76
N LEU A 84 5.03 -4.39 -2.70
CA LEU A 84 4.10 -3.74 -3.61
C LEU A 84 4.28 -2.22 -3.52
N ILE A 85 4.31 -1.53 -4.66
CA ILE A 85 4.27 -0.07 -4.70
C ILE A 85 2.88 0.37 -4.23
N PRO A 86 2.76 1.16 -3.16
CA PRO A 86 1.47 1.66 -2.66
C PRO A 86 0.64 2.33 -3.75
N ARG A 87 -0.64 1.94 -3.84
CA ARG A 87 -1.58 2.48 -4.83
C ARG A 87 -2.43 3.59 -4.20
N PHE A 88 -2.94 4.46 -5.06
CA PHE A 88 -3.81 5.56 -4.62
C PHE A 88 -5.12 5.06 -4.01
N GLU A 89 -5.69 3.99 -4.57
CA GLU A 89 -6.92 3.36 -4.07
C GLU A 89 -6.80 2.88 -2.63
N THR A 90 -5.58 2.50 -2.21
CA THR A 90 -5.32 2.10 -0.81
C THR A 90 -5.43 3.28 0.17
N GLU A 91 -5.24 4.54 -0.29
CA GLU A 91 -5.54 5.72 0.55
C GLU A 91 -7.05 5.83 0.86
N GLU A 92 -7.91 5.42 -0.08
CA GLU A 92 -9.38 5.40 0.13
C GLU A 92 -9.77 4.33 1.16
N LEU A 93 -9.06 3.18 1.20
CA LEU A 93 -9.23 2.20 2.26
C LEU A 93 -8.89 2.80 3.64
N VAL A 94 -7.74 3.47 3.76
CA VAL A 94 -7.33 4.15 4.99
C VAL A 94 -8.35 5.20 5.42
N GLU A 95 -8.81 6.06 4.51
CA GLU A 95 -9.83 7.08 4.79
C GLU A 95 -11.14 6.44 5.29
N THR A 96 -11.54 5.34 4.66
CA THR A 96 -12.74 4.59 5.08
C THR A 96 -12.57 4.02 6.49
N VAL A 97 -11.42 3.44 6.81
CA VAL A 97 -11.13 2.94 8.17
C VAL A 97 -11.17 4.08 9.19
N ILE A 98 -10.60 5.25 8.88
CA ILE A 98 -10.65 6.44 9.74
C ILE A 98 -12.09 6.91 9.96
N GLU A 99 -12.92 6.92 8.91
CA GLU A 99 -14.33 7.28 9.01
C GLU A 99 -15.08 6.37 9.99
N TYR A 100 -14.95 5.05 9.81
CA TYR A 100 -15.67 4.05 10.61
C TYR A 100 -15.11 3.89 12.02
N SER A 101 -13.82 4.18 12.25
CA SER A 101 -13.20 4.11 13.58
C SER A 101 -13.88 5.02 14.60
N LYS A 102 -14.50 6.13 14.15
CA LYS A 102 -15.28 7.05 15.00
C LYS A 102 -16.42 6.34 15.76
N LYS A 103 -16.94 5.23 15.21
CA LYS A 103 -17.98 4.41 15.85
C LYS A 103 -17.43 3.43 16.89
N LEU A 104 -16.13 3.21 16.90
CA LEU A 104 -15.43 2.31 17.83
C LEU A 104 -14.88 3.05 19.07
N GLY A 105 -14.63 4.36 18.96
CA GLY A 105 -14.10 5.18 20.03
C GLY A 105 -12.59 5.38 19.98
N ASN A 106 -11.94 5.43 21.15
CA ASN A 106 -10.52 5.70 21.31
C ASN A 106 -9.77 4.46 21.83
N ASN A 107 -8.42 4.52 21.81
CA ASN A 107 -7.52 3.48 22.29
C ASN A 107 -7.76 2.14 21.57
N LEU A 108 -7.79 2.20 20.26
CA LEU A 108 -8.10 1.08 19.39
C LEU A 108 -6.89 0.14 19.26
N ASP A 109 -7.14 -1.16 19.32
CA ASP A 109 -6.20 -2.19 18.88
C ASP A 109 -6.46 -2.51 17.42
N ILE A 110 -5.46 -2.27 16.58
CA ILE A 110 -5.54 -2.38 15.12
C ILE A 110 -4.55 -3.43 14.64
N VAL A 111 -4.91 -4.16 13.59
CA VAL A 111 -3.96 -4.99 12.83
C VAL A 111 -4.08 -4.72 11.34
N ASP A 112 -2.90 -4.58 10.70
CA ASP A 112 -2.73 -4.48 9.25
C ASP A 112 -2.10 -5.79 8.75
N LEU A 113 -2.85 -6.55 7.94
CA LEU A 113 -2.49 -7.89 7.48
C LEU A 113 -1.94 -7.85 6.05
N GLY A 114 -0.77 -8.45 5.84
CA GLY A 114 -0.04 -8.34 4.57
C GLY A 114 0.45 -6.91 4.35
N THR A 115 1.13 -6.37 5.37
CA THR A 115 1.41 -4.94 5.48
C THR A 115 2.35 -4.39 4.39
N GLY A 116 3.17 -5.23 3.77
CA GLY A 116 4.12 -4.82 2.74
C GLY A 116 5.03 -3.68 3.20
N THR A 117 4.82 -2.50 2.66
CA THR A 117 5.55 -1.27 3.02
C THR A 117 5.23 -0.72 4.41
N GLY A 118 4.16 -1.18 5.04
CA GLY A 118 3.63 -0.61 6.29
C GLY A 118 2.73 0.61 6.11
N VAL A 119 2.39 1.01 4.89
CA VAL A 119 1.68 2.29 4.63
C VAL A 119 0.34 2.39 5.35
N ILE A 120 -0.45 1.31 5.40
CA ILE A 120 -1.77 1.30 6.04
C ILE A 120 -1.58 1.42 7.55
N GLY A 121 -0.89 0.46 8.19
CA GLY A 121 -0.73 0.41 9.63
C GLY A 121 -0.04 1.66 10.21
N ILE A 122 1.04 2.12 9.57
CA ILE A 122 1.77 3.34 9.97
C ILE A 122 0.88 4.58 9.85
N THR A 123 0.09 4.69 8.78
CA THR A 123 -0.82 5.84 8.61
C THR A 123 -1.92 5.83 9.65
N LEU A 124 -2.51 4.67 9.96
CA LEU A 124 -3.53 4.55 11.00
C LEU A 124 -2.97 4.85 12.40
N ASP A 125 -1.74 4.41 12.72
CA ASP A 125 -1.05 4.74 13.97
C ASP A 125 -0.88 6.27 14.15
N LYS A 126 -0.60 6.98 13.06
CA LYS A 126 -0.42 8.44 13.08
C LYS A 126 -1.73 9.23 13.11
N LYS A 127 -2.84 8.67 12.61
CA LYS A 127 -4.11 9.38 12.42
C LYS A 127 -5.14 9.10 13.49
N LEU A 128 -5.04 7.96 14.17
CA LEU A 128 -6.02 7.53 15.15
C LEU A 128 -5.45 7.53 16.57
N SER A 129 -6.33 7.61 17.57
CA SER A 129 -5.98 7.33 18.96
C SER A 129 -5.92 5.82 19.14
N THR A 130 -4.72 5.26 19.01
CA THR A 130 -4.48 3.82 19.09
C THR A 130 -3.94 3.40 20.45
N ASN A 131 -4.28 2.17 20.87
CA ASN A 131 -3.60 1.48 21.95
C ASN A 131 -2.38 0.73 21.38
N THR A 132 -2.63 -0.09 20.33
CA THR A 132 -1.57 -0.75 19.59
C THR A 132 -1.96 -0.84 18.13
N VAL A 133 -0.95 -0.81 17.24
CA VAL A 133 -1.09 -1.17 15.84
C VAL A 133 -0.06 -2.25 15.52
N ASP A 134 -0.54 -3.45 15.27
CA ASP A 134 0.28 -4.56 14.80
C ASP A 134 0.29 -4.55 13.28
N ILE A 135 1.45 -4.70 12.68
CA ILE A 135 1.60 -4.86 11.23
C ILE A 135 2.23 -6.21 10.94
N ILE A 136 1.54 -7.01 10.16
CA ILE A 136 1.86 -8.43 9.95
C ILE A 136 2.19 -8.68 8.49
N ASP A 137 3.28 -9.38 8.25
CA ASP A 137 3.63 -9.88 6.92
C ASP A 137 4.36 -11.23 7.03
N ILE A 138 4.17 -12.09 6.05
CA ILE A 138 4.89 -13.36 5.95
C ILE A 138 6.31 -13.15 5.39
N SER A 139 6.52 -12.07 4.66
CA SER A 139 7.80 -11.72 4.03
C SER A 139 8.69 -10.93 4.98
N LYS A 140 9.80 -11.55 5.43
CA LYS A 140 10.85 -10.84 6.17
C LYS A 140 11.37 -9.62 5.43
N ALA A 141 11.55 -9.74 4.11
CA ALA A 141 12.04 -8.66 3.28
C ALA A 141 11.07 -7.45 3.25
N ALA A 142 9.76 -7.72 3.22
CA ALA A 142 8.74 -6.67 3.36
C ALA A 142 8.79 -6.03 4.76
N LEU A 143 8.93 -6.82 5.82
CA LEU A 143 9.04 -6.31 7.19
C LEU A 143 10.29 -5.43 7.40
N GLU A 144 11.41 -5.71 6.73
CA GLU A 144 12.57 -4.81 6.77
C GLU A 144 12.25 -3.45 6.12
N VAL A 145 11.51 -3.43 5.01
CA VAL A 145 11.02 -2.18 4.40
C VAL A 145 10.05 -1.45 5.34
N ALA A 146 9.09 -2.17 5.93
CA ALA A 146 8.14 -1.60 6.89
C ALA A 146 8.85 -1.05 8.14
N LYS A 147 9.93 -1.67 8.59
CA LYS A 147 10.75 -1.19 9.70
C LYS A 147 11.44 0.15 9.37
N ILE A 148 12.03 0.28 8.19
CA ILE A 148 12.60 1.55 7.71
C ILE A 148 11.51 2.63 7.70
N ASN A 149 10.31 2.30 7.20
CA ASN A 149 9.20 3.21 7.12
C ASN A 149 8.64 3.60 8.48
N LYS A 150 8.57 2.67 9.43
CA LYS A 150 8.23 2.93 10.84
C LYS A 150 9.16 3.99 11.43
N GLU A 151 10.47 3.80 11.29
CA GLU A 151 11.50 4.72 11.81
C GLU A 151 11.40 6.09 11.14
N LYS A 152 11.35 6.11 9.79
CA LYS A 152 11.25 7.35 9.00
C LYS A 152 10.01 8.18 9.34
N ASN A 153 8.90 7.52 9.68
CA ASN A 153 7.62 8.17 10.00
C ASN A 153 7.38 8.34 11.51
N ASN A 154 8.35 8.00 12.38
CA ASN A 154 8.23 8.06 13.84
C ASN A 154 6.98 7.33 14.36
N SER A 155 6.64 6.18 13.78
CA SER A 155 5.49 5.37 14.16
C SER A 155 5.84 4.36 15.26
N LYS A 156 4.83 3.94 16.03
CA LYS A 156 4.98 2.98 17.13
C LYS A 156 4.48 1.58 16.78
N VAL A 157 4.12 1.32 15.53
CA VAL A 157 3.62 0.01 15.08
C VAL A 157 4.52 -1.14 15.51
N ILE A 158 3.93 -2.30 15.75
CA ILE A 158 4.63 -3.53 16.13
C ILE A 158 4.70 -4.43 14.90
N LEU A 159 5.93 -4.79 14.47
CA LEU A 159 6.14 -5.67 13.33
C LEU A 159 6.09 -7.13 13.80
N ILE A 160 5.32 -7.94 13.08
CA ILE A 160 5.14 -9.37 13.38
C ILE A 160 5.32 -10.17 12.08
N GLU A 161 6.25 -11.11 12.07
CA GLU A 161 6.39 -12.08 10.99
C GLU A 161 5.38 -13.22 11.21
N ASN A 162 4.35 -13.30 10.35
CA ASN A 162 3.32 -14.33 10.44
C ASN A 162 2.51 -14.46 9.14
N ASP A 163 1.92 -15.64 8.91
CA ASP A 163 0.92 -15.84 7.85
C ASP A 163 -0.44 -15.35 8.34
N PHE A 164 -0.74 -14.06 8.10
CA PHE A 164 -1.93 -13.36 8.56
C PHE A 164 -2.18 -13.56 10.07
N LEU A 165 -3.31 -14.18 10.44
CA LEU A 165 -3.75 -14.36 11.84
C LEU A 165 -3.45 -15.78 12.39
N GLU A 166 -2.65 -16.60 11.70
CA GLU A 166 -2.37 -17.95 12.14
C GLU A 166 -1.68 -17.95 13.52
N GLY A 167 -2.29 -18.66 14.51
CA GLY A 167 -1.77 -18.74 15.88
C GLY A 167 -1.82 -17.43 16.71
N ILE A 168 -2.35 -16.34 16.15
CA ILE A 168 -2.53 -15.07 16.88
C ILE A 168 -3.76 -15.18 17.78
N SER A 169 -3.58 -14.95 19.09
CA SER A 169 -4.68 -14.95 20.08
C SER A 169 -5.21 -13.55 20.43
N LYS A 170 -4.49 -12.50 20.06
CA LYS A 170 -4.89 -11.10 20.32
C LYS A 170 -6.15 -10.74 19.56
N LYS A 171 -7.01 -9.92 20.19
CA LYS A 171 -8.25 -9.41 19.60
C LYS A 171 -8.13 -7.94 19.26
N TYR A 172 -8.73 -7.56 18.13
CA TYR A 172 -8.63 -6.24 17.56
C TYR A 172 -10.00 -5.56 17.41
N ASP A 173 -9.99 -4.24 17.48
CA ASP A 173 -11.13 -3.38 17.14
C ASP A 173 -11.22 -3.17 15.62
N ILE A 174 -10.05 -3.13 14.96
CA ILE A 174 -9.94 -2.95 13.51
C ILE A 174 -8.97 -3.99 12.94
N ILE A 175 -9.42 -4.68 11.91
CA ILE A 175 -8.60 -5.58 11.09
C ILE A 175 -8.64 -5.03 9.67
N VAL A 176 -7.51 -4.60 9.15
CA VAL A 176 -7.41 -4.04 7.80
C VAL A 176 -6.43 -4.84 6.97
N SER A 177 -6.68 -4.95 5.67
CA SER A 177 -5.77 -5.60 4.74
C SER A 177 -5.99 -5.10 3.31
N ASN A 178 -4.89 -4.93 2.59
CA ASN A 178 -4.86 -4.98 1.14
C ASN A 178 -4.12 -6.26 0.74
N PRO A 179 -4.78 -7.42 0.79
CA PRO A 179 -4.11 -8.68 0.51
C PRO A 179 -3.99 -8.89 -1.00
N PRO A 180 -3.11 -9.80 -1.46
CA PRO A 180 -3.12 -10.24 -2.85
C PRO A 180 -4.52 -10.71 -3.27
N TYR A 181 -4.96 -10.31 -4.46
CA TYR A 181 -6.30 -10.63 -4.99
C TYR A 181 -6.33 -10.91 -6.49
N ILE A 182 -5.19 -10.91 -7.17
CA ILE A 182 -5.11 -11.17 -8.61
C ILE A 182 -5.19 -12.68 -8.85
N LYS A 183 -5.97 -13.10 -9.85
CA LYS A 183 -6.08 -14.51 -10.27
C LYS A 183 -4.78 -14.96 -10.93
N THR A 184 -4.45 -16.24 -10.78
CA THR A 184 -3.18 -16.81 -11.28
C THR A 184 -2.99 -16.61 -12.79
N ASP A 185 -4.10 -16.65 -13.55
CA ASP A 185 -4.12 -16.54 -15.02
C ASP A 185 -4.48 -15.12 -15.53
N GLU A 186 -4.68 -14.16 -14.62
CA GLU A 186 -5.04 -12.79 -14.99
C GLU A 186 -3.86 -12.05 -15.61
N GLU A 187 -4.11 -11.45 -16.78
CA GLU A 187 -3.12 -10.59 -17.43
C GLU A 187 -3.04 -9.24 -16.72
N ILE A 188 -1.84 -8.88 -16.28
CA ILE A 188 -1.52 -7.59 -15.67
C ILE A 188 -0.43 -6.90 -16.45
N GLU A 189 -0.25 -5.60 -16.20
CA GLU A 189 0.80 -4.82 -16.84
C GLU A 189 2.19 -5.47 -16.64
N GLU A 190 2.94 -5.60 -17.74
CA GLU A 190 4.27 -6.24 -17.70
C GLU A 190 5.23 -5.59 -16.70
N ILE A 191 5.13 -4.27 -16.52
CA ILE A 191 5.98 -3.56 -15.56
C ILE A 191 5.69 -4.01 -14.12
N VAL A 192 4.44 -4.28 -13.76
CA VAL A 192 4.03 -4.82 -12.46
C VAL A 192 4.51 -6.26 -12.34
N LYS A 193 4.16 -7.09 -13.32
CA LYS A 193 4.47 -8.53 -13.34
C LYS A 193 5.96 -8.81 -13.19
N ASN A 194 6.81 -8.01 -13.83
CA ASN A 194 8.25 -8.25 -13.91
C ASN A 194 9.05 -7.62 -12.77
N ASN A 195 8.47 -6.71 -12.00
CA ASN A 195 9.21 -5.95 -11.00
C ASN A 195 8.66 -6.07 -9.57
N GLU A 196 7.33 -6.28 -9.41
CA GLU A 196 6.74 -6.34 -8.08
C GLU A 196 6.67 -7.79 -7.56
N PRO A 197 6.71 -8.03 -6.24
CA PRO A 197 6.75 -9.39 -5.71
C PRO A 197 5.47 -10.17 -6.04
N HIS A 198 5.59 -11.33 -6.66
CA HIS A 198 4.45 -12.19 -7.01
C HIS A 198 3.61 -12.57 -5.79
N LEU A 199 4.25 -12.73 -4.62
CA LEU A 199 3.57 -13.00 -3.35
C LEU A 199 2.61 -11.88 -2.95
N ALA A 200 2.84 -10.64 -3.40
CA ALA A 200 1.99 -9.49 -3.13
C ALA A 200 0.90 -9.28 -4.19
N LEU A 201 0.86 -10.10 -5.25
CA LEU A 201 -0.04 -9.92 -6.39
C LEU A 201 -1.08 -11.04 -6.47
N TYR A 202 -0.65 -12.29 -6.49
CA TYR A 202 -1.49 -13.43 -6.86
C TYR A 202 -2.09 -14.15 -5.66
N ALA A 203 -3.37 -14.54 -5.76
CA ALA A 203 -4.15 -15.21 -4.71
C ALA A 203 -4.97 -16.40 -5.22
N GLY A 204 -4.33 -17.27 -6.00
CA GLY A 204 -4.95 -18.49 -6.50
C GLY A 204 -5.82 -18.30 -7.74
N ASP A 205 -6.55 -19.34 -8.11
CA ASP A 205 -7.28 -19.38 -9.40
C ASP A 205 -8.47 -18.41 -9.45
N ASP A 206 -9.07 -18.08 -8.31
CA ASP A 206 -10.19 -17.14 -8.21
C ASP A 206 -9.83 -15.82 -7.50
N GLY A 207 -8.57 -15.67 -7.07
CA GLY A 207 -8.09 -14.47 -6.39
C GLY A 207 -8.55 -14.31 -4.94
N LEU A 208 -9.12 -15.37 -4.32
CA LEU A 208 -9.70 -15.30 -2.98
C LEU A 208 -8.93 -16.05 -1.90
N ASP A 209 -7.80 -16.67 -2.21
CA ASP A 209 -7.08 -17.52 -1.26
C ASP A 209 -6.63 -16.77 -0.01
N CYS A 210 -6.18 -15.54 -0.14
CA CYS A 210 -5.79 -14.72 1.00
C CYS A 210 -6.98 -14.38 1.90
N TYR A 211 -8.12 -14.03 1.32
CA TYR A 211 -9.35 -13.78 2.10
C TYR A 211 -9.83 -15.03 2.84
N ARG A 212 -9.76 -16.23 2.21
CA ARG A 212 -10.09 -17.51 2.86
C ARG A 212 -9.21 -17.76 4.08
N LYS A 213 -7.90 -17.54 3.94
CA LYS A 213 -6.96 -17.70 5.05
C LYS A 213 -7.28 -16.73 6.20
N ILE A 214 -7.53 -15.47 5.90
CA ILE A 214 -7.86 -14.44 6.89
C ILE A 214 -9.17 -14.80 7.58
N LEU A 215 -10.26 -15.04 6.83
CA LEU A 215 -11.60 -15.30 7.36
C LEU A 215 -11.69 -16.56 8.20
N LYS A 216 -10.91 -17.60 7.88
CA LYS A 216 -10.85 -18.85 8.65
C LYS A 216 -10.50 -18.64 10.12
N ASN A 217 -9.62 -17.69 10.41
CA ASN A 217 -9.10 -17.44 11.76
C ASN A 217 -9.72 -16.20 12.43
N ILE A 218 -10.33 -15.32 11.66
CA ILE A 218 -10.68 -13.95 12.05
C ILE A 218 -11.65 -13.87 13.24
N SER A 219 -12.57 -14.84 13.37
CA SER A 219 -13.58 -14.84 14.47
C SER A 219 -12.94 -14.82 15.86
N ASN A 220 -11.78 -15.45 16.02
CA ASN A 220 -11.05 -15.50 17.29
C ASN A 220 -10.33 -14.18 17.59
N ASN A 221 -10.08 -13.37 16.58
CA ASN A 221 -9.32 -12.13 16.66
C ASN A 221 -10.20 -10.87 16.68
N MET A 222 -11.53 -11.03 16.62
CA MET A 222 -12.46 -9.91 16.70
C MET A 222 -12.82 -9.59 18.15
N LYS A 223 -12.84 -8.30 18.51
CA LYS A 223 -13.49 -7.82 19.73
C LYS A 223 -15.02 -7.85 19.59
N GLY A 224 -15.72 -7.53 20.67
CA GLY A 224 -17.19 -7.49 20.70
C GLY A 224 -17.80 -6.54 19.66
N LYS A 225 -17.18 -5.37 19.45
CA LYS A 225 -17.38 -4.50 18.28
C LYS A 225 -16.12 -4.59 17.43
N CYS A 226 -16.25 -4.77 16.13
CA CYS A 226 -15.10 -4.87 15.26
C CYS A 226 -15.42 -4.40 13.83
N LEU A 227 -14.50 -3.65 13.24
CA LEU A 227 -14.45 -3.32 11.83
C LEU A 227 -13.43 -4.21 11.15
N ILE A 228 -13.81 -4.87 10.06
CA ILE A 228 -12.88 -5.48 9.13
C ILE A 228 -12.99 -4.72 7.81
N ALA A 229 -11.87 -4.35 7.22
CA ALA A 229 -11.82 -3.60 5.97
C ALA A 229 -10.79 -4.22 5.02
N PHE A 230 -11.25 -4.63 3.85
CA PHE A 230 -10.41 -5.19 2.80
C PHE A 230 -10.41 -4.30 1.56
N GLU A 231 -9.26 -4.10 0.95
CA GLU A 231 -9.20 -3.75 -0.47
C GLU A 231 -9.52 -5.00 -1.28
N ILE A 232 -10.27 -4.85 -2.40
CA ILE A 232 -10.72 -5.95 -3.23
C ILE A 232 -10.56 -5.64 -4.73
N GLY A 233 -10.49 -6.68 -5.55
CA GLY A 233 -10.69 -6.56 -6.98
C GLY A 233 -12.14 -6.15 -7.29
N TYR A 234 -12.32 -5.40 -8.37
CA TYR A 234 -13.60 -4.75 -8.72
C TYR A 234 -14.75 -5.74 -8.99
N ASP A 235 -14.47 -7.01 -9.22
CA ASP A 235 -15.44 -8.09 -9.51
C ASP A 235 -15.62 -9.07 -8.36
N GLN A 236 -14.92 -8.89 -7.22
CA GLN A 236 -14.87 -9.90 -6.14
C GLN A 236 -15.91 -9.70 -5.03
N ALA A 237 -16.64 -8.59 -5.00
CA ALA A 237 -17.53 -8.24 -3.89
C ALA A 237 -18.56 -9.32 -3.56
N ASN A 238 -19.23 -9.90 -4.57
CA ASN A 238 -20.28 -10.93 -4.39
C ASN A 238 -19.71 -12.25 -3.85
N ASP A 239 -18.55 -12.66 -4.32
CA ASP A 239 -17.94 -13.92 -3.88
C ASP A 239 -17.33 -13.78 -2.49
N LEU A 240 -16.78 -12.60 -2.17
CA LEU A 240 -16.33 -12.31 -0.83
C LEU A 240 -17.47 -12.19 0.18
N ASP A 241 -18.64 -11.71 -0.22
CA ASP A 241 -19.85 -11.71 0.64
C ASP A 241 -20.29 -13.14 0.96
N LYS A 242 -20.37 -14.03 -0.04
CA LYS A 242 -20.66 -15.47 0.18
C LYS A 242 -19.64 -16.09 1.13
N LEU A 243 -18.36 -15.88 0.86
CA LEU A 243 -17.27 -16.40 1.69
C LEU A 243 -17.36 -15.87 3.13
N THR A 244 -17.67 -14.59 3.31
CA THR A 244 -17.87 -14.01 4.63
C THR A 244 -18.98 -14.70 5.40
N ASN A 245 -20.11 -14.98 4.76
CA ASN A 245 -21.27 -15.66 5.36
C ASN A 245 -21.00 -17.13 5.73
N GLU A 246 -20.02 -17.77 5.12
CA GLU A 246 -19.57 -19.12 5.50
C GLU A 246 -18.84 -19.12 6.83
N TYR A 247 -17.94 -18.12 7.06
CA TYR A 247 -17.07 -18.07 8.22
C TYR A 247 -17.62 -17.23 9.39
N LEU A 248 -18.44 -16.21 9.11
CA LEU A 248 -18.92 -15.27 10.12
C LEU A 248 -20.44 -15.24 10.18
N LYS A 249 -20.97 -15.14 11.43
CA LYS A 249 -22.40 -14.94 11.70
C LYS A 249 -22.59 -13.58 12.39
N ASP A 250 -23.78 -13.02 12.27
CA ASP A 250 -24.19 -11.78 12.93
C ASP A 250 -23.28 -10.58 12.56
N VAL A 251 -22.87 -10.53 11.29
CA VAL A 251 -22.11 -9.42 10.71
C VAL A 251 -22.89 -8.76 9.57
N LYS A 252 -22.60 -7.49 9.29
CA LYS A 252 -23.12 -6.74 8.15
C LYS A 252 -21.99 -6.45 7.19
N THR A 253 -22.19 -6.69 5.91
CA THR A 253 -21.23 -6.35 4.85
C THR A 253 -21.64 -5.07 4.13
N ILE A 254 -20.65 -4.29 3.69
CA ILE A 254 -20.84 -3.07 2.89
C ILE A 254 -19.72 -3.04 1.84
N VAL A 255 -20.09 -2.75 0.60
CA VAL A 255 -19.14 -2.50 -0.48
C VAL A 255 -19.08 -0.99 -0.75
N LYS A 256 -17.88 -0.42 -0.80
CA LYS A 256 -17.66 0.96 -1.22
C LYS A 256 -16.90 0.98 -2.54
N LYS A 257 -17.27 1.93 -3.38
CA LYS A 257 -16.62 2.16 -4.67
C LYS A 257 -15.48 3.15 -4.52
N ASP A 258 -14.45 2.97 -5.35
CA ASP A 258 -13.39 3.96 -5.52
C ASP A 258 -13.88 5.20 -6.31
N LEU A 259 -13.01 6.20 -6.43
CA LEU A 259 -13.31 7.43 -7.19
C LEU A 259 -13.59 7.18 -8.68
N GLN A 260 -13.23 6.00 -9.21
CA GLN A 260 -13.55 5.59 -10.58
C GLN A 260 -14.91 4.87 -10.68
N GLY A 261 -15.60 4.66 -9.56
CA GLY A 261 -16.90 4.01 -9.49
C GLY A 261 -16.84 2.48 -9.51
N ARG A 262 -15.68 1.87 -9.30
CA ARG A 262 -15.47 0.42 -9.22
C ARG A 262 -15.52 -0.03 -7.77
N ASP A 263 -16.05 -1.24 -7.51
CA ASP A 263 -16.01 -1.84 -6.18
C ASP A 263 -14.54 -1.98 -5.76
N ARG A 264 -14.20 -1.47 -4.57
CA ARG A 264 -12.81 -1.41 -4.11
C ARG A 264 -12.62 -1.74 -2.64
N ILE A 265 -13.58 -1.42 -1.78
CA ILE A 265 -13.46 -1.63 -0.35
C ILE A 265 -14.61 -2.48 0.12
N PHE A 266 -14.30 -3.58 0.76
CA PHE A 266 -15.24 -4.50 1.38
C PHE A 266 -15.16 -4.39 2.89
N LEU A 267 -16.25 -4.00 3.54
CA LEU A 267 -16.33 -3.85 4.99
C LEU A 267 -17.17 -4.97 5.59
N ILE A 268 -16.72 -5.49 6.72
CA ILE A 268 -17.47 -6.41 7.57
C ILE A 268 -17.62 -5.73 8.95
N LEU A 269 -18.85 -5.52 9.35
CA LEU A 269 -19.20 -4.80 10.58
C LEU A 269 -19.78 -5.77 11.60
N LYS A 270 -19.11 -5.92 12.74
CA LYS A 270 -19.63 -6.68 13.89
C LYS A 270 -20.11 -5.70 14.97
N ASN A 271 -21.40 -5.73 15.27
CA ASN A 271 -22.04 -4.87 16.28
C ASN A 271 -21.76 -3.36 16.07
N LEU A 272 -21.57 -2.93 14.83
CA LEU A 272 -21.42 -1.54 14.40
C LEU A 272 -22.64 -1.15 13.56
N GLN A 273 -23.40 -0.17 14.08
CA GLN A 273 -24.56 0.40 13.37
C GLN A 273 -24.18 1.64 12.57
#